data_cb4e5deb94ec72ac8ab4e4f65be01f2e
#
_entry.id   cb4e5deb94ec72ac8ab4e4f65be01f2e
#
_cell.length_a   1.000
_cell.length_b   1.000
_cell.length_c   1.000
_cell.angle_alpha   90.00
_cell.angle_beta   90.00
_cell.angle_gamma   90.00
#
_symmetry.space_group_name_H-M   'P 1'
#
loop_
_entity.id
_entity.type
_entity.pdbx_description
1 polymer ?
#
loop_
_entity_poly.entity_id
_entity_poly.type
_entity_poly.pdbx_seq_one_letter_code
_entity_poly.pdbx_strand_id
1 'polypeptide(L)'
;MKKVNVSLRPIVSNINLPTVIKTAVLPGDTMESIFVATQVGEIFYIRNRIARLFLDIRQRIIELGANGGYDERGLLGLAFHPNFYYNGLFYLHYSKAGTQGQGALSGSFHPNPCEPETLSLRWVNRNTQYDHIDTVEEWILQPSGQSQRRRTLLNLRRPFLNHNGVNNLNFSPETGRLVLTTGDGGSGYDPFNLSQNIMEIAGKIIEIDVNTDILINNLPAVTRFNE
;
A
#
# COMPACT_ATOMS: atom_id res chain seq x y z
N MET A 1 -7.95 -4.02 -40.55
CA MET A 1 -8.15 -4.01 -39.07
C MET A 1 -9.64 -4.05 -38.80
N LYS A 2 -10.13 -5.00 -37.95
CA LYS A 2 -11.51 -4.98 -37.49
C LYS A 2 -11.72 -3.81 -36.52
N LYS A 3 -12.69 -2.93 -36.80
CA LYS A 3 -13.12 -1.90 -35.84
C LYS A 3 -13.78 -2.61 -34.64
N VAL A 4 -13.28 -2.34 -33.45
CA VAL A 4 -13.88 -2.77 -32.19
C VAL A 4 -14.67 -1.58 -31.63
N ASN A 5 -15.97 -1.74 -31.47
CA ASN A 5 -16.80 -0.74 -30.80
C ASN A 5 -16.72 -0.97 -29.29
N VAL A 6 -16.33 0.05 -28.54
CA VAL A 6 -16.25 0.03 -27.08
C VAL A 6 -17.28 1.01 -26.54
N SER A 7 -18.05 0.58 -25.53
CA SER A 7 -18.96 1.43 -24.78
C SER A 7 -18.59 1.41 -23.31
N LEU A 8 -18.68 2.56 -22.63
CA LEU A 8 -18.45 2.69 -21.19
C LEU A 8 -19.80 2.75 -20.49
N ARG A 9 -19.92 1.97 -19.41
CA ARG A 9 -21.08 1.98 -18.54
C ARG A 9 -20.64 2.30 -17.12
N PRO A 10 -21.17 3.36 -16.48
CA PRO A 10 -20.86 3.67 -15.10
C PRO A 10 -21.37 2.56 -14.17
N ILE A 11 -20.51 2.10 -13.25
CA ILE A 11 -20.84 1.09 -12.24
C ILE A 11 -21.32 1.78 -10.96
N VAL A 12 -20.63 2.85 -10.55
CA VAL A 12 -20.93 3.66 -9.39
C VAL A 12 -20.40 5.07 -9.62
N SER A 13 -20.97 6.05 -8.95
CA SER A 13 -20.52 7.44 -8.90
C SER A 13 -20.32 7.89 -7.45
N ASN A 14 -19.75 9.08 -7.27
CA ASN A 14 -19.57 9.73 -5.96
C ASN A 14 -18.58 8.99 -5.02
N ILE A 15 -17.58 8.28 -5.57
CA ILE A 15 -16.40 7.84 -4.84
C ILE A 15 -15.27 8.80 -5.19
N ASN A 16 -14.79 9.55 -4.23
CA ASN A 16 -13.73 10.54 -4.43
C ASN A 16 -12.35 9.89 -4.34
N LEU A 17 -11.42 10.35 -5.17
CA LEU A 17 -10.01 9.91 -5.17
C LEU A 17 -9.82 8.38 -5.17
N PRO A 18 -10.47 7.62 -6.07
CA PRO A 18 -10.30 6.18 -6.12
C PRO A 18 -8.88 5.83 -6.58
N THR A 19 -8.23 4.92 -5.87
CA THR A 19 -6.85 4.48 -6.14
C THR A 19 -6.77 3.01 -6.55
N VAL A 20 -7.63 2.16 -5.98
CA VAL A 20 -7.57 0.71 -6.21
C VAL A 20 -8.96 0.17 -6.48
N ILE A 21 -9.05 -0.74 -7.44
CA ILE A 21 -10.24 -1.56 -7.69
C ILE A 21 -9.86 -3.05 -7.62
N LYS A 22 -10.62 -3.82 -6.86
CA LYS A 22 -10.48 -5.28 -6.72
C LYS A 22 -11.84 -5.95 -6.69
N THR A 23 -11.86 -7.25 -6.90
CA THR A 23 -13.05 -8.07 -6.71
C THR A 23 -12.79 -9.17 -5.70
N ALA A 24 -13.81 -9.54 -4.93
CA ALA A 24 -13.78 -10.67 -4.01
C ALA A 24 -15.20 -11.11 -3.65
N VAL A 25 -15.32 -12.36 -3.22
CA VAL A 25 -16.54 -12.89 -2.60
C VAL A 25 -16.40 -12.72 -1.09
N LEU A 26 -17.31 -11.98 -0.47
CA LEU A 26 -17.31 -11.82 1.00
C LEU A 26 -17.62 -13.17 1.68
N PRO A 27 -17.04 -13.46 2.84
CA PRO A 27 -17.41 -14.63 3.63
C PRO A 27 -18.92 -14.72 3.85
N GLY A 28 -19.48 -15.88 3.54
CA GLY A 28 -20.93 -16.12 3.63
C GLY A 28 -21.77 -15.64 2.45
N ASP A 29 -21.18 -15.00 1.47
CA ASP A 29 -21.84 -14.58 0.23
C ASP A 29 -21.67 -15.61 -0.91
N THR A 30 -22.53 -15.49 -1.92
CA THR A 30 -22.45 -16.31 -3.13
C THR A 30 -22.04 -15.53 -4.36
N MET A 31 -21.98 -14.21 -4.26
CA MET A 31 -21.68 -13.31 -5.38
C MET A 31 -20.44 -12.48 -5.12
N GLU A 32 -19.67 -12.27 -6.17
CA GLU A 32 -18.54 -11.38 -6.17
C GLU A 32 -18.98 -9.91 -6.02
N SER A 33 -18.25 -9.17 -5.24
CA SER A 33 -18.40 -7.72 -5.06
C SER A 33 -17.19 -6.99 -5.63
N ILE A 34 -17.42 -5.79 -6.14
CA ILE A 34 -16.33 -4.87 -6.52
C ILE A 34 -15.96 -4.06 -5.29
N PHE A 35 -14.68 -3.98 -4.99
CA PHE A 35 -14.13 -3.14 -3.93
C PHE A 35 -13.37 -1.98 -4.55
N VAL A 36 -13.57 -0.79 -3.99
CA VAL A 36 -12.85 0.43 -4.39
C VAL A 36 -12.24 1.05 -3.15
N ALA A 37 -10.93 1.20 -3.15
CA ALA A 37 -10.22 1.98 -2.14
C ALA A 37 -10.02 3.42 -2.62
N THR A 38 -10.06 4.36 -1.68
CA THR A 38 -9.82 5.78 -1.92
C THR A 38 -8.49 6.20 -1.31
N GLN A 39 -7.85 7.19 -1.89
CA GLN A 39 -6.54 7.69 -1.41
C GLN A 39 -6.58 8.09 0.06
N VAL A 40 -7.68 8.64 0.51
CA VAL A 40 -7.84 9.11 1.89
C VAL A 40 -8.02 8.00 2.92
N GLY A 41 -8.26 6.74 2.51
CA GLY A 41 -8.31 5.60 3.42
C GLY A 41 -9.69 4.98 3.64
N GLU A 42 -10.65 5.23 2.76
CA GLU A 42 -11.93 4.53 2.78
C GLU A 42 -11.92 3.39 1.76
N ILE A 43 -12.52 2.26 2.11
CA ILE A 43 -12.75 1.14 1.20
C ILE A 43 -14.24 0.89 1.13
N PHE A 44 -14.78 0.91 -0.07
CA PHE A 44 -16.18 0.61 -0.35
C PHE A 44 -16.30 -0.73 -1.08
N TYR A 45 -17.36 -1.48 -0.79
CA TYR A 45 -17.80 -2.55 -1.66
C TYR A 45 -19.08 -2.15 -2.38
N ILE A 46 -19.19 -2.57 -3.65
CA ILE A 46 -20.25 -2.15 -4.54
C ILE A 46 -21.08 -3.38 -4.92
N ARG A 47 -22.37 -3.29 -4.66
CA ARG A 47 -23.38 -4.24 -5.11
C ARG A 47 -24.60 -3.51 -5.63
N ASN A 48 -25.13 -3.98 -6.75
CA ASN A 48 -26.31 -3.37 -7.37
C ASN A 48 -26.16 -1.87 -7.55
N ARG A 49 -24.93 -1.39 -7.89
CA ARG A 49 -24.56 0.03 -8.05
C ARG A 49 -24.67 0.86 -6.77
N ILE A 50 -24.73 0.23 -5.63
CA ILE A 50 -24.73 0.88 -4.32
C ILE A 50 -23.39 0.64 -3.67
N ALA A 51 -22.66 1.72 -3.36
CA ALA A 51 -21.45 1.68 -2.56
C ALA A 51 -21.80 1.60 -1.07
N ARG A 52 -21.18 0.70 -0.35
CA ARG A 52 -21.27 0.56 1.10
C ARG A 52 -19.86 0.56 1.68
N LEU A 53 -19.68 1.26 2.79
CA LEU A 53 -18.41 1.30 3.48
C LEU A 53 -18.05 -0.11 3.99
N PHE A 54 -16.85 -0.56 3.61
CA PHE A 54 -16.26 -1.82 4.07
C PHE A 54 -15.27 -1.58 5.21
N LEU A 55 -14.43 -0.55 5.08
CA LEU A 55 -13.41 -0.20 6.06
C LEU A 55 -13.08 1.28 5.96
N ASP A 56 -12.87 1.94 7.10
CA ASP A 56 -12.37 3.31 7.23
C ASP A 56 -11.09 3.32 8.05
N ILE A 57 -9.98 3.68 7.40
CA ILE A 57 -8.67 3.84 8.05
C ILE A 57 -8.11 5.25 7.90
N ARG A 58 -8.96 6.25 7.63
CA ARG A 58 -8.52 7.65 7.44
C ARG A 58 -7.63 8.15 8.57
N GLN A 59 -7.88 7.73 9.80
CA GLN A 59 -7.05 8.10 10.97
C GLN A 59 -5.65 7.50 10.95
N ARG A 60 -5.37 6.53 10.08
CA ARG A 60 -4.05 5.89 9.93
C ARG A 60 -3.26 6.47 8.78
N ILE A 61 -3.94 7.13 7.85
CA ILE A 61 -3.31 7.72 6.68
C ILE A 61 -2.62 9.02 7.10
N ILE A 62 -1.47 9.28 6.51
CA ILE A 62 -0.79 10.57 6.64
C ILE A 62 -1.70 11.69 6.13
N GLU A 63 -1.57 12.89 6.68
CA GLU A 63 -2.26 14.07 6.15
C GLU A 63 -1.84 14.33 4.71
N LEU A 64 -2.80 14.28 3.80
CA LEU A 64 -2.58 14.45 2.37
C LEU A 64 -2.69 15.91 1.97
N GLY A 65 -1.88 16.32 1.00
CA GLY A 65 -1.92 17.67 0.42
C GLY A 65 -1.37 18.77 1.33
N ALA A 66 -0.81 18.45 2.50
CA ALA A 66 -0.27 19.42 3.45
C ALA A 66 0.84 20.33 2.86
N ASN A 67 1.44 19.88 1.76
CA ASN A 67 2.59 20.55 1.14
C ASN A 67 2.33 20.99 -0.31
N GLY A 68 1.14 21.44 -0.62
CA GLY A 68 0.86 22.06 -1.92
C GLY A 68 -0.12 21.35 -2.84
N GLY A 69 -0.90 20.42 -2.31
CA GLY A 69 -2.08 19.86 -3.01
C GLY A 69 -1.80 18.58 -3.83
N TYR A 70 -0.63 18.41 -4.45
CA TYR A 70 -0.23 17.17 -5.10
C TYR A 70 0.36 16.21 -4.07
N ASP A 71 -0.15 14.99 -4.03
CA ASP A 71 0.33 13.96 -3.10
C ASP A 71 0.14 12.57 -3.70
N GLU A 72 1.22 11.78 -3.72
CA GLU A 72 1.21 10.40 -4.18
C GLU A 72 0.96 9.41 -3.05
N ARG A 73 0.98 9.87 -1.81
CA ARG A 73 0.79 9.07 -0.60
C ARG A 73 -0.69 8.75 -0.39
N GLY A 74 -0.99 7.89 0.55
CA GLY A 74 -2.36 7.52 0.91
C GLY A 74 -2.57 6.02 0.96
N LEU A 75 -3.83 5.57 0.87
CA LEU A 75 -4.18 4.16 0.70
C LEU A 75 -4.07 3.79 -0.79
N LEU A 76 -3.08 2.99 -1.14
CA LEU A 76 -2.68 2.74 -2.52
C LEU A 76 -2.66 1.25 -2.89
N GLY A 77 -2.81 0.36 -1.93
CA GLY A 77 -2.84 -1.07 -2.17
C GLY A 77 -3.94 -1.78 -1.41
N LEU A 78 -4.62 -2.69 -2.10
CA LEU A 78 -5.58 -3.63 -1.53
C LEU A 78 -5.42 -4.96 -2.25
N ALA A 79 -5.27 -6.05 -1.50
CA ALA A 79 -5.33 -7.40 -2.03
C ALA A 79 -6.11 -8.30 -1.08
N PHE A 80 -6.95 -9.15 -1.63
CA PHE A 80 -7.62 -10.20 -0.87
C PHE A 80 -6.78 -11.48 -0.93
N HIS A 81 -6.66 -12.18 0.20
CA HIS A 81 -6.04 -13.50 0.22
C HIS A 81 -6.76 -14.45 -0.77
N PRO A 82 -6.07 -15.35 -1.46
CA PRO A 82 -6.72 -16.30 -2.37
C PRO A 82 -7.87 -17.08 -1.72
N ASN A 83 -7.77 -17.35 -0.42
CA ASN A 83 -8.81 -18.00 0.38
C ASN A 83 -9.62 -17.01 1.23
N PHE A 84 -9.75 -15.74 0.80
CA PHE A 84 -10.45 -14.69 1.58
C PHE A 84 -11.86 -15.12 2.00
N TYR A 85 -12.58 -15.81 1.14
CA TYR A 85 -13.92 -16.33 1.44
C TYR A 85 -13.95 -17.16 2.74
N TYR A 86 -12.89 -17.93 3.01
CA TYR A 86 -12.81 -18.82 4.17
C TYR A 86 -12.10 -18.22 5.37
N ASN A 87 -11.05 -17.42 5.13
CA ASN A 87 -10.16 -16.93 6.19
C ASN A 87 -10.36 -15.46 6.52
N GLY A 88 -11.09 -14.71 5.69
CA GLY A 88 -11.33 -13.27 5.88
C GLY A 88 -10.09 -12.39 5.74
N LEU A 89 -8.93 -12.92 5.29
CA LEU A 89 -7.68 -12.18 5.26
C LEU A 89 -7.58 -11.26 4.03
N PHE A 90 -7.15 -10.04 4.26
CA PHE A 90 -6.84 -9.08 3.20
C PHE A 90 -5.66 -8.19 3.61
N TYR A 91 -5.09 -7.50 2.66
CA TYR A 91 -3.83 -6.77 2.81
C TYR A 91 -3.99 -5.36 2.29
N LEU A 92 -3.45 -4.41 3.04
CA LEU A 92 -3.46 -3.00 2.69
C LEU A 92 -2.04 -2.47 2.60
N HIS A 93 -1.78 -1.65 1.60
CA HIS A 93 -0.63 -0.76 1.57
C HIS A 93 -1.12 0.68 1.70
N TYR A 94 -0.52 1.42 2.61
CA TYR A 94 -0.79 2.83 2.78
C TYR A 94 0.39 3.57 3.41
N SER A 95 0.40 4.90 3.23
CA SER A 95 1.39 5.79 3.80
C SER A 95 0.90 6.34 5.14
N LYS A 96 1.70 6.21 6.18
CA LYS A 96 1.47 6.78 7.51
C LYS A 96 2.54 7.79 7.86
N ALA A 97 2.23 8.71 8.79
CA ALA A 97 3.18 9.72 9.23
C ALA A 97 4.49 9.09 9.73
N GLY A 98 5.60 9.74 9.45
CA GLY A 98 6.93 9.31 9.90
C GLY A 98 7.10 9.23 11.41
N THR A 99 6.17 9.84 12.17
CA THR A 99 6.09 9.77 13.63
C THR A 99 5.26 8.60 14.17
N GLN A 100 4.72 7.76 13.30
CA GLN A 100 3.83 6.66 13.67
C GLN A 100 4.46 5.29 13.42
N GLY A 101 4.38 4.42 14.41
CA GLY A 101 4.78 3.03 14.31
C GLY A 101 6.23 2.75 14.69
N GLN A 102 6.64 1.53 14.52
CA GLN A 102 7.97 1.06 14.91
C GLN A 102 9.07 1.80 14.15
N GLY A 103 10.02 2.36 14.88
CA GLY A 103 11.14 3.13 14.33
C GLY A 103 10.75 4.51 13.82
N ALA A 104 9.57 5.02 14.24
CA ALA A 104 9.14 6.37 13.92
C ALA A 104 10.06 7.42 14.56
N LEU A 105 10.17 8.57 13.88
CA LEU A 105 10.85 9.73 14.43
C LEU A 105 9.98 10.46 15.45
N SER A 106 10.61 11.15 16.38
CA SER A 106 9.92 12.14 17.20
C SER A 106 9.78 13.44 16.39
N GLY A 107 8.54 13.90 16.20
CA GLY A 107 8.25 15.09 15.40
C GLY A 107 8.11 14.81 13.90
N SER A 108 7.77 15.84 13.15
CA SER A 108 7.65 15.77 11.70
C SER A 108 9.00 16.11 11.06
N PHE A 109 9.43 15.26 10.15
CA PHE A 109 10.56 15.57 9.28
C PHE A 109 10.05 15.64 7.83
N HIS A 110 10.19 16.81 7.23
CA HIS A 110 9.79 17.05 5.84
C HIS A 110 11.03 17.46 5.04
N PRO A 111 11.75 16.51 4.44
CA PRO A 111 12.86 16.84 3.59
C PRO A 111 12.38 17.66 2.39
N ASN A 112 13.08 18.74 2.08
CA ASN A 112 12.82 19.51 0.89
C ASN A 112 13.44 18.82 -0.33
N PRO A 113 12.63 18.29 -1.27
CA PRO A 113 13.16 17.60 -2.44
C PRO A 113 13.93 18.54 -3.40
N CYS A 114 13.75 19.85 -3.25
CA CYS A 114 14.50 20.86 -4.03
C CYS A 114 15.87 21.19 -3.43
N GLU A 115 16.19 20.62 -2.28
CA GLU A 115 17.49 20.79 -1.60
C GLU A 115 18.17 19.44 -1.42
N PRO A 116 18.61 18.79 -2.50
CA PRO A 116 19.17 17.43 -2.46
C PRO A 116 20.43 17.34 -1.58
N GLU A 117 21.13 18.45 -1.38
CA GLU A 117 22.33 18.49 -0.56
C GLU A 117 22.05 18.27 0.94
N THR A 118 20.87 18.63 1.41
CA THR A 118 20.44 18.37 2.78
C THR A 118 20.14 16.90 3.04
N LEU A 119 19.88 16.12 1.98
CA LEU A 119 19.48 14.73 2.06
C LEU A 119 20.55 13.74 1.60
N SER A 120 21.41 14.16 0.66
CA SER A 120 22.24 13.27 -0.16
C SER A 120 23.10 12.30 0.64
N LEU A 121 23.91 12.78 1.55
CA LEU A 121 24.79 11.92 2.33
C LEU A 121 24.17 11.45 3.66
N ARG A 122 23.21 12.20 4.17
CA ARG A 122 22.59 11.92 5.47
C ARG A 122 21.45 10.92 5.42
N TRP A 123 20.86 10.75 4.24
CA TRP A 123 19.86 9.69 4.03
C TRP A 123 20.43 8.29 4.22
N VAL A 124 21.73 8.13 4.06
CA VAL A 124 22.40 6.85 4.40
C VAL A 124 22.12 6.46 5.85
N ASN A 125 21.89 7.43 6.73
CA ASN A 125 21.42 7.18 8.09
C ASN A 125 19.89 7.22 8.18
N ARG A 126 19.23 6.24 7.58
CA ARG A 126 17.76 6.09 7.52
C ARG A 126 17.06 5.97 8.86
N ASN A 127 17.81 5.90 9.93
CA ASN A 127 17.24 5.84 11.27
C ASN A 127 16.76 7.20 11.76
N THR A 128 17.19 8.30 11.13
CA THR A 128 16.97 9.64 11.64
C THR A 128 16.29 10.61 10.68
N GLN A 129 16.17 10.27 9.37
CA GLN A 129 15.66 11.23 8.38
C GLN A 129 14.73 10.55 7.38
N TYR A 130 13.44 10.71 7.54
CA TYR A 130 12.42 10.28 6.58
C TYR A 130 11.10 11.05 6.76
N ASP A 131 10.37 11.21 5.69
CA ASP A 131 9.09 11.92 5.67
C ASP A 131 7.95 11.05 6.19
N HIS A 132 7.81 9.86 5.63
CA HIS A 132 6.72 8.95 5.94
C HIS A 132 7.16 7.49 5.94
N ILE A 133 6.23 6.63 6.31
CA ILE A 133 6.39 5.19 6.29
C ILE A 133 5.34 4.60 5.35
N ASP A 134 5.79 3.93 4.29
CA ASP A 134 4.92 3.02 3.55
C ASP A 134 4.80 1.71 4.31
N THR A 135 3.59 1.36 4.68
CA THR A 135 3.31 0.16 5.46
C THR A 135 2.45 -0.82 4.68
N VAL A 136 2.80 -2.10 4.76
CA VAL A 136 1.96 -3.20 4.30
C VAL A 136 1.48 -3.96 5.53
N GLU A 137 0.17 -4.09 5.67
CA GLU A 137 -0.45 -4.72 6.83
C GLU A 137 -1.45 -5.81 6.41
N GLU A 138 -1.50 -6.84 7.23
CA GLU A 138 -2.51 -7.89 7.16
C GLU A 138 -3.70 -7.54 8.06
N TRP A 139 -4.88 -7.65 7.49
CA TRP A 139 -6.16 -7.42 8.14
C TRP A 139 -7.04 -8.65 8.03
N ILE A 140 -8.03 -8.75 8.91
CA ILE A 140 -9.04 -9.82 8.89
C ILE A 140 -10.45 -9.24 8.99
N LEU A 141 -11.34 -9.72 8.14
CA LEU A 141 -12.78 -9.54 8.30
C LEU A 141 -13.30 -10.58 9.28
N GLN A 142 -13.77 -10.11 10.41
CA GLN A 142 -14.35 -10.96 11.46
C GLN A 142 -15.74 -11.46 11.06
N PRO A 143 -16.23 -12.57 11.61
CA PRO A 143 -17.60 -13.03 11.43
C PRO A 143 -18.67 -12.01 11.85
N SER A 144 -18.34 -11.07 12.72
CA SER A 144 -19.19 -9.93 13.10
C SER A 144 -19.38 -8.91 11.96
N GLY A 145 -18.64 -9.02 10.85
CA GLY A 145 -18.58 -8.04 9.77
C GLY A 145 -17.62 -6.88 10.02
N GLN A 146 -16.92 -6.86 11.16
CA GLN A 146 -15.90 -5.85 11.45
C GLN A 146 -14.53 -6.29 10.95
N SER A 147 -13.78 -5.35 10.39
CA SER A 147 -12.40 -5.57 9.98
C SER A 147 -11.43 -5.18 11.09
N GLN A 148 -10.44 -6.02 11.35
CA GLN A 148 -9.43 -5.83 12.37
C GLN A 148 -8.03 -6.01 11.78
N ARG A 149 -7.10 -5.11 12.16
CA ARG A 149 -5.69 -5.25 11.83
C ARG A 149 -5.08 -6.44 12.60
N ARG A 150 -4.32 -7.27 11.91
CA ARG A 150 -3.61 -8.40 12.53
C ARG A 150 -2.13 -8.10 12.78
N ARG A 151 -1.38 -7.81 11.72
CA ARG A 151 0.07 -7.61 11.82
C ARG A 151 0.59 -6.69 10.73
N THR A 152 1.78 -6.14 10.93
CA THR A 152 2.55 -5.45 9.90
C THR A 152 3.45 -6.46 9.19
N LEU A 153 3.44 -6.44 7.87
CA LEU A 153 4.30 -7.27 7.03
C LEU A 153 5.57 -6.54 6.61
N LEU A 154 5.44 -5.24 6.33
CA LEU A 154 6.54 -4.42 5.84
C LEU A 154 6.35 -2.98 6.28
N ASN A 155 7.45 -2.33 6.68
CA ASN A 155 7.55 -0.89 6.86
C ASN A 155 8.74 -0.39 6.08
N LEU A 156 8.49 0.54 5.16
CA LEU A 156 9.53 1.21 4.37
C LEU A 156 9.55 2.68 4.73
N ARG A 157 10.67 3.15 5.25
CA ARG A 157 10.89 4.57 5.49
C ARG A 157 11.18 5.28 4.19
N ARG A 158 10.50 6.38 3.94
CA ARG A 158 10.62 7.17 2.72
C ARG A 158 11.18 8.54 3.03
N PRO A 159 12.26 8.95 2.34
CA PRO A 159 12.91 10.21 2.65
C PRO A 159 12.14 11.40 2.11
N PHE A 160 11.48 11.24 0.96
CA PHE A 160 10.94 12.35 0.21
C PHE A 160 9.45 12.54 0.45
N LEU A 161 9.12 13.81 0.64
CA LEU A 161 7.77 14.32 0.69
C LEU A 161 6.99 14.01 -0.60
N ASN A 162 5.71 13.71 -0.44
CA ASN A 162 4.76 13.48 -1.52
C ASN A 162 5.06 12.28 -2.44
N HIS A 163 6.11 11.51 -2.20
CA HIS A 163 6.45 10.37 -3.02
C HIS A 163 6.05 9.06 -2.38
N ASN A 164 5.31 8.28 -3.14
CA ASN A 164 4.94 6.94 -2.78
C ASN A 164 5.99 5.94 -3.26
N GLY A 165 6.25 4.95 -2.44
CA GLY A 165 7.25 3.96 -2.73
C GLY A 165 6.74 2.54 -2.91
N VAL A 166 5.48 2.25 -2.62
CA VAL A 166 4.90 0.91 -2.81
C VAL A 166 3.66 1.03 -3.65
N ASN A 167 3.57 0.22 -4.68
CA ASN A 167 2.42 0.17 -5.57
C ASN A 167 1.90 -1.25 -5.70
N ASN A 168 0.61 -1.36 -5.92
CA ASN A 168 -0.09 -2.60 -6.26
C ASN A 168 0.23 -3.78 -5.37
N LEU A 169 -0.75 -4.21 -4.61
CA LEU A 169 -0.73 -5.51 -3.96
C LEU A 169 -1.52 -6.51 -4.81
N ASN A 170 -0.92 -7.66 -5.11
CA ASN A 170 -1.57 -8.78 -5.77
C ASN A 170 -1.02 -10.09 -5.22
N PHE A 171 -1.79 -11.16 -5.34
CA PHE A 171 -1.27 -12.49 -5.12
C PHE A 171 -0.81 -13.09 -6.44
N SER A 172 0.38 -13.66 -6.44
CA SER A 172 0.87 -14.46 -7.57
C SER A 172 0.02 -15.71 -7.73
N PRO A 173 -0.56 -15.95 -8.91
CA PRO A 173 -1.30 -17.19 -9.14
C PRO A 173 -0.40 -18.43 -9.17
N GLU A 174 0.90 -18.26 -9.39
CA GLU A 174 1.88 -19.35 -9.47
C GLU A 174 2.38 -19.75 -8.08
N THR A 175 2.72 -18.77 -7.24
CA THR A 175 3.35 -19.02 -5.94
C THR A 175 2.39 -18.90 -4.76
N GLY A 176 1.23 -18.28 -4.96
CA GLY A 176 0.28 -17.97 -3.88
C GLY A 176 0.78 -16.92 -2.90
N ARG A 177 1.90 -16.24 -3.20
CA ARG A 177 2.50 -15.22 -2.35
C ARG A 177 2.03 -13.83 -2.70
N LEU A 178 2.10 -12.92 -1.74
CA LEU A 178 1.77 -11.51 -1.93
C LEU A 178 2.91 -10.81 -2.66
N VAL A 179 2.61 -10.25 -3.83
CA VAL A 179 3.57 -9.51 -4.67
C VAL A 179 3.28 -8.03 -4.60
N LEU A 180 4.32 -7.25 -4.49
CA LEU A 180 4.27 -5.78 -4.54
C LEU A 180 5.48 -5.21 -5.29
N THR A 181 5.31 -4.00 -5.81
CA THR A 181 6.41 -3.24 -6.42
C THR A 181 6.77 -2.06 -5.55
N THR A 182 8.05 -1.68 -5.55
CA THR A 182 8.53 -0.50 -4.84
C THR A 182 9.14 0.48 -5.82
N GLY A 183 8.86 1.78 -5.64
CA GLY A 183 9.56 2.86 -6.33
C GLY A 183 10.99 3.05 -5.80
N ASP A 184 11.74 3.91 -6.46
CA ASP A 184 13.15 4.23 -6.16
C ASP A 184 13.37 4.97 -4.82
N GLY A 185 12.31 5.43 -4.19
CA GLY A 185 12.36 6.16 -2.92
C GLY A 185 11.96 7.61 -3.05
N GLY A 186 11.71 8.10 -4.27
CA GLY A 186 11.21 9.43 -4.54
C GLY A 186 12.27 10.42 -5.00
N SER A 187 11.86 11.69 -5.19
CA SER A 187 12.58 12.72 -5.92
C SER A 187 12.76 12.36 -7.41
N GLY A 188 13.51 13.11 -8.17
CA GLY A 188 13.77 12.79 -9.59
C GLY A 188 15.04 11.95 -9.74
N TYR A 189 15.03 11.00 -10.68
CA TYR A 189 16.22 10.30 -11.16
C TYR A 189 16.97 9.44 -10.15
N ASP A 190 16.28 8.87 -9.14
CA ASP A 190 16.90 8.00 -8.11
C ASP A 190 18.17 8.60 -7.50
N PRO A 191 18.08 9.75 -6.82
CA PRO A 191 19.25 10.53 -6.43
C PRO A 191 20.18 9.79 -5.47
N PHE A 192 19.72 8.73 -4.83
CA PHE A 192 20.51 7.89 -3.94
C PHE A 192 20.93 6.55 -4.55
N ASN A 193 20.61 6.34 -5.84
CA ASN A 193 20.88 5.10 -6.56
C ASN A 193 20.37 3.84 -5.81
N LEU A 194 19.20 3.94 -5.20
CA LEU A 194 18.63 2.87 -4.39
C LEU A 194 18.11 1.72 -5.26
N SER A 195 17.56 2.04 -6.43
CA SER A 195 17.01 1.04 -7.35
C SER A 195 18.08 0.07 -7.85
N GLN A 196 19.31 0.55 -8.05
CA GLN A 196 20.43 -0.26 -8.53
C GLN A 196 21.16 -1.00 -7.40
N ASN A 197 20.88 -0.67 -6.16
CA ASN A 197 21.49 -1.34 -5.03
C ASN A 197 20.71 -2.58 -4.62
N ILE A 198 21.28 -3.77 -4.83
CA ILE A 198 20.66 -5.05 -4.51
C ILE A 198 20.38 -5.25 -3.01
N MET A 199 21.07 -4.50 -2.14
CA MET A 199 20.85 -4.54 -0.69
C MET A 199 19.62 -3.72 -0.26
N GLU A 200 19.01 -2.98 -1.19
CA GLU A 200 17.88 -2.12 -0.94
C GLU A 200 16.56 -2.74 -1.40
N ILE A 201 15.48 -2.35 -0.73
CA ILE A 201 14.12 -2.76 -1.13
C ILE A 201 13.55 -1.79 -2.19
N ALA A 202 14.07 -0.58 -2.29
CA ALA A 202 13.63 0.40 -3.27
C ALA A 202 13.91 -0.05 -4.71
N GLY A 203 13.00 0.22 -5.64
CA GLY A 203 13.12 -0.12 -7.05
C GLY A 203 13.07 -1.64 -7.32
N LYS A 204 12.28 -2.39 -6.57
CA LYS A 204 12.22 -3.86 -6.64
C LYS A 204 10.80 -4.38 -6.82
N ILE A 205 10.71 -5.59 -7.33
CA ILE A 205 9.54 -6.45 -7.18
C ILE A 205 9.82 -7.36 -5.98
N ILE A 206 8.88 -7.42 -5.04
CA ILE A 206 9.03 -8.16 -3.80
C ILE A 206 7.90 -9.18 -3.70
N GLU A 207 8.25 -10.37 -3.29
CA GLU A 207 7.30 -11.42 -2.96
C GLU A 207 7.36 -11.74 -1.46
N ILE A 208 6.20 -11.76 -0.80
CA ILE A 208 6.07 -12.01 0.64
C ILE A 208 5.27 -13.29 0.84
N ASP A 209 5.84 -14.26 1.54
CA ASP A 209 5.10 -15.43 2.02
C ASP A 209 4.31 -15.04 3.28
N VAL A 210 3.02 -14.84 3.12
CA VAL A 210 2.11 -14.45 4.19
C VAL A 210 1.63 -15.62 5.05
N ASN A 211 1.90 -16.86 4.62
CA ASN A 211 1.46 -18.08 5.31
C ASN A 211 2.48 -18.59 6.34
N THR A 212 3.69 -18.04 6.32
CA THR A 212 4.72 -18.41 7.29
C THR A 212 4.55 -17.60 8.57
N ASP A 213 4.20 -18.25 9.65
CA ASP A 213 4.33 -17.73 11.02
C ASP A 213 5.81 -17.85 11.45
N ILE A 214 6.66 -17.04 10.84
CA ILE A 214 8.05 -16.96 11.31
C ILE A 214 8.03 -16.14 12.60
N LEU A 215 8.12 -16.83 13.72
CA LEU A 215 8.19 -16.25 15.06
C LEU A 215 9.48 -15.43 15.31
N ILE A 216 10.40 -15.41 14.41
CA ILE A 216 11.62 -14.61 14.50
C ILE A 216 11.31 -13.20 13.98
N ASN A 217 11.03 -12.32 14.92
CA ASN A 217 10.76 -10.88 14.71
C ASN A 217 9.45 -10.51 14.02
N ASN A 218 8.44 -11.37 13.94
CA ASN A 218 7.13 -11.10 13.33
C ASN A 218 7.18 -10.56 11.88
N LEU A 219 8.24 -10.82 11.15
CA LEU A 219 8.37 -10.44 9.74
C LEU A 219 8.27 -11.68 8.86
N PRO A 220 7.42 -11.67 7.83
CA PRO A 220 7.36 -12.74 6.85
C PRO A 220 8.65 -12.80 6.03
N ALA A 221 8.93 -13.96 5.45
CA ALA A 221 10.07 -14.10 4.53
C ALA A 221 9.83 -13.22 3.29
N VAL A 222 10.77 -12.33 3.02
CA VAL A 222 10.74 -11.44 1.85
C VAL A 222 11.74 -11.96 0.83
N THR A 223 11.26 -12.30 -0.34
CA THR A 223 12.11 -12.66 -1.48
C THR A 223 12.16 -11.47 -2.45
N ARG A 224 13.35 -11.16 -2.95
CA ARG A 224 13.57 -10.11 -3.94
C ARG A 224 13.83 -10.76 -5.29
N PHE A 225 13.15 -10.27 -6.30
CA PHE A 225 13.40 -10.67 -7.69
C PHE A 225 14.01 -9.47 -8.41
N ASN A 226 15.23 -9.63 -8.88
CA ASN A 226 15.97 -8.67 -9.67
C ASN A 226 16.50 -9.40 -10.90
N GLU A 227 15.65 -9.81 -11.80
CA GLU A 227 16.08 -10.30 -13.11
C GLU A 227 15.26 -9.63 -14.22
#